data_3198e4789814f2dd093b7ff0cc1d6556
#
_entry.id   3198e4789814f2dd093b7ff0cc1d6556
#
_cell.length_a   1.000
_cell.length_b   1.000
_cell.length_c   1.000
_cell.angle_alpha   90.00
_cell.angle_beta   90.00
_cell.angle_gamma   90.00
#
_symmetry.space_group_name_H-M   'P 1'
#
loop_
_entity.id
_entity.type
_entity.pdbx_description
1 polymer ?
#
loop_
_entity_poly.entity_id
_entity_poly.type
_entity_poly.pdbx_seq_one_letter_code
_entity_poly.pdbx_strand_id
1 'polypeptide(L)'
;MFKTVPLKKTTLSPGAVCRLTLFGIALSVQCSAFAAGADPTGTQSHSNPGFDTVHSIQISKSQTSKKAKIKLYPDARQQVLFFSATGEEGKVYQLYLFDMDGRLVSQTRIRSRETTVLTNISEGNFLFEVFTDDERIENGQLTVR
;
A
#
# COMPACT_ATOMS: atom_id res chain seq x y z
N MET A 1 -46.33 28.19 -0.95
CA MET A 1 -45.18 29.11 -0.92
C MET A 1 -43.92 28.29 -1.08
N PHE A 2 -43.43 28.11 -2.30
CA PHE A 2 -42.22 27.36 -2.59
C PHE A 2 -41.03 28.31 -2.68
N LYS A 3 -40.05 28.20 -1.81
CA LYS A 3 -38.79 28.96 -1.86
C LYS A 3 -37.80 28.28 -2.81
N THR A 4 -37.56 28.92 -3.93
CA THR A 4 -36.55 28.53 -4.92
C THR A 4 -35.16 28.91 -4.39
N VAL A 5 -34.25 27.95 -4.30
CA VAL A 5 -32.84 28.16 -3.93
C VAL A 5 -32.04 28.37 -5.21
N PRO A 6 -31.21 29.43 -5.33
CA PRO A 6 -30.45 29.69 -6.54
C PRO A 6 -29.21 28.80 -6.61
N LEU A 7 -28.99 28.19 -7.79
CA LEU A 7 -27.80 27.44 -8.17
C LEU A 7 -26.59 28.39 -8.27
N LYS A 8 -25.53 28.13 -7.50
CA LYS A 8 -24.23 28.77 -7.68
C LYS A 8 -23.50 28.14 -8.87
N LYS A 9 -23.28 28.91 -9.91
CA LYS A 9 -22.40 28.59 -11.02
C LYS A 9 -20.93 28.65 -10.55
N THR A 10 -20.25 27.54 -10.59
CA THR A 10 -18.78 27.49 -10.39
C THR A 10 -18.10 27.67 -11.74
N THR A 11 -17.42 28.79 -11.89
CA THR A 11 -16.59 29.10 -13.06
C THR A 11 -15.32 28.27 -13.04
N LEU A 12 -15.11 27.53 -14.14
CA LEU A 12 -13.82 26.88 -14.45
C LEU A 12 -12.79 27.93 -14.83
N SER A 13 -11.64 27.91 -14.21
CA SER A 13 -10.45 28.66 -14.61
C SER A 13 -9.58 27.78 -15.52
N PRO A 14 -9.25 28.24 -16.76
CA PRO A 14 -8.28 27.56 -17.61
C PRO A 14 -6.90 28.20 -17.44
N GLY A 15 -5.89 27.44 -17.13
CA GLY A 15 -4.53 27.94 -17.21
C GLY A 15 -3.50 27.17 -16.40
N ALA A 16 -2.92 26.13 -16.97
CA ALA A 16 -1.55 25.75 -16.66
C ALA A 16 -0.89 25.13 -17.90
N VAL A 17 -0.07 25.95 -18.51
CA VAL A 17 0.75 25.67 -19.69
C VAL A 17 1.87 24.71 -19.30
N CYS A 18 1.94 23.58 -20.00
CA CYS A 18 3.01 22.61 -19.93
C CYS A 18 4.30 23.20 -20.50
N ARG A 19 5.34 23.35 -19.69
CA ARG A 19 6.70 23.64 -20.16
C ARG A 19 7.46 22.33 -20.34
N LEU A 20 7.66 21.98 -21.59
CA LEU A 20 8.55 20.91 -22.03
C LEU A 20 10.00 21.45 -21.95
N THR A 21 10.83 20.92 -21.09
CA THR A 21 12.27 21.11 -21.11
C THR A 21 12.94 19.84 -21.60
N LEU A 22 13.43 19.92 -22.85
CA LEU A 22 14.37 18.97 -23.44
C LEU A 22 15.74 19.16 -22.80
N PHE A 23 16.24 18.14 -22.10
CA PHE A 23 17.66 18.05 -21.75
C PHE A 23 18.30 16.92 -22.55
N GLY A 24 19.29 17.32 -23.35
CA GLY A 24 20.07 16.45 -24.18
C GLY A 24 21.00 15.53 -23.41
N ILE A 25 21.08 14.30 -23.87
CA ILE A 25 21.92 13.23 -23.34
C ILE A 25 23.22 13.24 -24.19
N ALA A 26 24.32 13.51 -23.54
CA ALA A 26 25.64 13.28 -24.09
C ALA A 26 26.05 11.82 -23.82
N LEU A 27 26.25 11.09 -24.91
CA LEU A 27 26.78 9.73 -24.91
C LEU A 27 28.32 9.81 -24.78
N SER A 28 28.86 9.23 -23.71
CA SER A 28 30.30 8.93 -23.65
C SER A 28 30.51 7.43 -23.48
N VAL A 29 30.90 6.82 -24.58
CA VAL A 29 31.39 5.43 -24.63
C VAL A 29 32.85 5.46 -24.20
N GLN A 30 33.19 4.77 -23.11
CA GLN A 30 34.58 4.43 -22.82
C GLN A 30 34.73 2.90 -22.80
N CYS A 31 35.33 2.42 -23.86
CA CYS A 31 35.90 1.08 -23.95
C CYS A 31 37.26 1.08 -23.24
N SER A 32 37.40 0.26 -22.22
CA SER A 32 38.72 -0.13 -21.71
C SER A 32 38.80 -1.64 -21.68
N ALA A 33 39.51 -2.17 -22.66
CA ALA A 33 39.95 -3.56 -22.66
C ALA A 33 41.13 -3.70 -21.68
N PHE A 34 41.06 -4.65 -20.75
CA PHE A 34 42.23 -5.12 -20.05
C PHE A 34 42.30 -6.64 -20.08
N ALA A 35 43.49 -7.08 -20.41
CA ALA A 35 43.89 -8.42 -20.79
C ALA A 35 43.97 -9.41 -19.59
N ALA A 36 43.94 -10.65 -19.97
CA ALA A 36 44.08 -11.90 -19.24
C ALA A 36 45.15 -11.92 -18.13
N GLY A 37 44.80 -12.54 -17.00
CA GLY A 37 45.68 -13.07 -16.00
C GLY A 37 44.98 -14.21 -15.33
N ALA A 38 45.31 -15.43 -15.73
CA ALA A 38 44.91 -16.66 -15.03
C ALA A 38 45.70 -16.77 -13.76
N ASP A 39 45.02 -17.10 -12.63
CA ASP A 39 45.53 -18.10 -11.68
C ASP A 39 44.45 -18.56 -10.72
N PRO A 40 44.45 -19.83 -10.37
CA PRO A 40 43.39 -20.53 -9.67
C PRO A 40 43.64 -20.58 -8.17
N THR A 41 42.63 -20.99 -7.43
CA THR A 41 42.64 -21.37 -6.03
C THR A 41 42.34 -20.28 -5.01
N GLY A 42 41.12 -20.31 -4.56
CA GLY A 42 40.69 -19.56 -3.39
C GLY A 42 39.18 -19.61 -3.26
N THR A 43 38.64 -20.78 -2.97
CA THR A 43 37.26 -20.91 -2.50
C THR A 43 37.14 -20.15 -1.18
N GLN A 44 36.82 -18.89 -1.25
CA GLN A 44 36.28 -18.15 -0.11
C GLN A 44 34.81 -17.97 -0.37
N SER A 45 34.02 -18.89 0.15
CA SER A 45 32.62 -18.68 0.39
C SER A 45 32.51 -17.52 1.37
N HIS A 46 32.35 -16.31 0.85
CA HIS A 46 31.83 -15.19 1.62
C HIS A 46 30.36 -15.48 1.88
N SER A 47 30.09 -16.25 2.92
CA SER A 47 28.82 -16.21 3.62
C SER A 47 28.75 -14.81 4.24
N ASN A 48 28.16 -13.88 3.52
CA ASN A 48 27.62 -12.67 4.11
C ASN A 48 26.55 -13.14 5.11
N PRO A 49 26.73 -12.92 6.41
CA PRO A 49 25.61 -12.95 7.32
C PRO A 49 24.86 -11.64 7.12
N GLY A 50 24.22 -11.48 5.95
CA GLY A 50 23.13 -10.56 5.80
C GLY A 50 22.03 -11.13 6.68
N PHE A 51 21.83 -10.54 7.85
CA PHE A 51 20.59 -10.67 8.59
C PHE A 51 19.51 -10.06 7.68
N ASP A 52 18.99 -10.87 6.76
CA ASP A 52 17.70 -10.59 6.17
C ASP A 52 16.72 -10.65 7.35
N THR A 53 16.44 -9.49 7.90
CA THR A 53 15.33 -9.32 8.84
C THR A 53 14.09 -9.72 8.06
N VAL A 54 13.67 -10.97 8.21
CA VAL A 54 12.47 -11.47 7.54
C VAL A 54 11.28 -10.82 8.22
N HIS A 55 10.91 -9.67 7.71
CA HIS A 55 9.68 -9.02 8.13
C HIS A 55 8.52 -9.91 7.73
N SER A 56 7.73 -10.33 8.69
CA SER A 56 6.55 -11.14 8.45
C SER A 56 5.31 -10.39 8.89
N ILE A 57 4.28 -10.41 8.05
CA ILE A 57 2.98 -9.87 8.39
C ILE A 57 1.98 -11.02 8.42
N GLN A 58 1.38 -11.25 9.57
CA GLN A 58 0.38 -12.30 9.78
C GLN A 58 -0.99 -11.67 10.02
N ILE A 59 -2.01 -12.23 9.39
CA ILE A 59 -3.39 -11.74 9.49
C ILE A 59 -4.29 -12.88 9.96
N SER A 60 -5.02 -12.64 11.04
CA SER A 60 -6.03 -13.54 11.58
C SER A 60 -7.37 -12.83 11.59
N LYS A 61 -8.38 -13.41 10.93
CA LYS A 61 -9.74 -12.87 10.89
C LYS A 61 -10.61 -13.55 11.94
N SER A 62 -11.26 -12.75 12.77
CA SER A 62 -12.22 -13.22 13.78
C SER A 62 -13.65 -13.24 13.25
N GLN A 63 -13.98 -12.28 12.41
CA GLN A 63 -15.28 -12.17 11.74
C GLN A 63 -15.07 -11.91 10.26
N THR A 64 -15.85 -12.56 9.39
CA THR A 64 -15.80 -12.38 7.95
C THR A 64 -17.16 -12.02 7.39
N SER A 65 -17.19 -11.12 6.42
CA SER A 65 -18.41 -10.73 5.74
C SER A 65 -18.93 -11.85 4.85
N LYS A 66 -20.26 -12.03 4.83
CA LYS A 66 -20.95 -12.90 3.88
C LYS A 66 -21.39 -12.16 2.62
N LYS A 67 -21.53 -10.84 2.68
CA LYS A 67 -22.04 -9.98 1.59
C LYS A 67 -20.92 -9.36 0.73
N ALA A 68 -19.74 -9.18 1.33
CA ALA A 68 -18.60 -8.58 0.65
C ALA A 68 -17.36 -9.46 0.82
N LYS A 69 -16.52 -9.51 -0.19
CA LYS A 69 -15.22 -10.21 -0.15
C LYS A 69 -14.14 -9.19 0.18
N ILE A 70 -13.70 -9.21 1.42
CA ILE A 70 -12.60 -8.38 1.91
C ILE A 70 -11.31 -9.19 1.86
N LYS A 71 -10.28 -8.60 1.28
CA LYS A 71 -8.94 -9.18 1.25
C LYS A 71 -7.97 -8.21 1.90
N LEU A 72 -7.27 -8.71 2.90
CA LEU A 72 -6.06 -8.11 3.45
C LEU A 72 -4.94 -9.09 3.13
N TYR A 73 -3.90 -8.66 2.44
CA TYR A 73 -2.78 -9.53 2.11
C TYR A 73 -1.47 -8.74 2.16
N PRO A 74 -0.46 -9.31 2.82
CA PRO A 74 0.82 -8.64 2.99
C PRO A 74 1.74 -8.82 1.79
N ASP A 75 2.60 -7.84 1.56
CA ASP A 75 3.87 -8.04 0.90
C ASP A 75 4.99 -7.84 1.92
N ALA A 76 5.55 -8.94 2.39
CA ALA A 76 6.58 -8.93 3.42
C ALA A 76 7.88 -8.26 2.96
N ARG A 77 8.19 -8.28 1.65
CA ARG A 77 9.42 -7.66 1.09
C ARG A 77 9.35 -6.13 1.15
N GLN A 78 8.16 -5.59 0.96
CA GLN A 78 7.93 -4.15 0.90
C GLN A 78 7.37 -3.59 2.21
N GLN A 79 7.09 -4.44 3.21
CA GLN A 79 6.43 -4.06 4.47
C GLN A 79 5.12 -3.29 4.25
N VAL A 80 4.36 -3.74 3.27
CA VAL A 80 3.08 -3.13 2.93
C VAL A 80 1.93 -4.11 3.10
N LEU A 81 0.76 -3.58 3.38
CA LEU A 81 -0.48 -4.33 3.47
C LEU A 81 -1.44 -3.85 2.38
N PHE A 82 -1.86 -4.76 1.53
CA PHE A 82 -2.89 -4.48 0.54
C PHE A 82 -4.27 -4.69 1.14
N PHE A 83 -5.15 -3.72 0.92
CA PHE A 83 -6.55 -3.79 1.26
C PHE A 83 -7.39 -3.72 -0.01
N SER A 84 -8.21 -4.76 -0.23
CA SER A 84 -9.10 -4.87 -1.38
C SER A 84 -10.49 -5.29 -0.94
N ALA A 85 -11.51 -4.69 -1.54
CA ALA A 85 -12.90 -5.00 -1.27
C ALA A 85 -13.66 -5.25 -2.57
N THR A 86 -14.48 -6.31 -2.58
CA THR A 86 -15.40 -6.62 -3.68
C THR A 86 -16.77 -6.95 -3.08
N GLY A 87 -17.78 -6.24 -3.51
CA GLY A 87 -19.15 -6.42 -3.04
C GLY A 87 -20.12 -5.62 -3.90
N GLU A 88 -21.15 -5.08 -3.31
CA GLU A 88 -22.17 -4.28 -3.98
C GLU A 88 -21.56 -3.03 -4.62
N GLU A 89 -22.03 -2.70 -5.84
CA GLU A 89 -21.53 -1.55 -6.59
C GLU A 89 -21.93 -0.25 -5.89
N GLY A 90 -20.99 0.71 -5.91
CA GLY A 90 -21.19 2.01 -5.24
C GLY A 90 -20.91 2.01 -3.74
N LYS A 91 -20.80 0.86 -3.09
CA LYS A 91 -20.46 0.79 -1.66
C LYS A 91 -19.02 1.21 -1.41
N VAL A 92 -18.87 1.86 -0.25
CA VAL A 92 -17.57 2.29 0.29
C VAL A 92 -17.20 1.40 1.46
N TYR A 93 -15.98 0.92 1.46
CA TYR A 93 -15.40 0.10 2.51
C TYR A 93 -14.31 0.90 3.22
N GLN A 94 -14.35 0.89 4.55
CA GLN A 94 -13.41 1.62 5.39
C GLN A 94 -12.66 0.61 6.25
N LEU A 95 -11.34 0.63 6.19
CA LEU A 95 -10.46 -0.13 7.06
C LEU A 95 -9.91 0.79 8.15
N TYR A 96 -10.02 0.36 9.38
CA TYR A 96 -9.40 0.97 10.56
C TYR A 96 -8.38 0.01 11.12
N LEU A 97 -7.24 0.54 11.50
CA LEU A 97 -6.17 -0.19 12.17
C LEU A 97 -5.89 0.48 13.53
N PHE A 98 -6.00 -0.29 14.59
CA PHE A 98 -5.78 0.17 15.97
C PHE A 98 -4.58 -0.56 16.56
N ASP A 99 -3.84 0.12 17.43
CA ASP A 99 -2.87 -0.54 18.31
C ASP A 99 -3.59 -1.33 19.42
N MET A 100 -2.82 -2.04 20.24
CA MET A 100 -3.38 -2.82 21.35
C MET A 100 -3.94 -1.95 22.50
N ASP A 101 -3.62 -0.66 22.52
CA ASP A 101 -4.17 0.33 23.45
C ASP A 101 -5.49 0.94 22.93
N GLY A 102 -5.93 0.54 21.73
CA GLY A 102 -7.16 1.04 21.10
C GLY A 102 -7.00 2.38 20.40
N ARG A 103 -5.78 2.85 20.18
CA ARG A 103 -5.52 4.09 19.44
C ARG A 103 -5.55 3.81 17.95
N LEU A 104 -6.18 4.70 17.19
CA LEU A 104 -6.21 4.62 15.73
C LEU A 104 -4.81 4.90 15.16
N VAL A 105 -4.25 3.90 14.47
CA VAL A 105 -2.93 3.98 13.82
C VAL A 105 -3.08 4.35 12.36
N SER A 106 -4.08 3.78 11.67
CA SER A 106 -4.30 4.02 10.25
C SER A 106 -5.77 3.87 9.89
N GLN A 107 -6.19 4.66 8.91
CA GLN A 107 -7.52 4.57 8.32
C GLN A 107 -7.42 4.72 6.80
N THR A 108 -8.13 3.88 6.07
CA THR A 108 -8.22 3.99 4.62
C THR A 108 -9.62 3.68 4.12
N ARG A 109 -9.93 4.19 2.93
CA ARG A 109 -11.25 4.07 2.32
C ARG A 109 -11.10 3.70 0.85
N ILE A 110 -11.87 2.70 0.42
CA ILE A 110 -11.93 2.26 -0.99
C ILE A 110 -13.38 2.04 -1.41
N ARG A 111 -13.61 2.06 -2.71
CA ARG A 111 -14.89 1.63 -3.29
C ARG A 111 -14.85 0.13 -3.62
N SER A 112 -16.01 -0.41 -3.92
CA SER A 112 -16.11 -1.79 -4.43
C SER A 112 -15.25 -1.97 -5.68
N ARG A 113 -14.50 -3.09 -5.74
CA ARG A 113 -13.53 -3.46 -6.78
C ARG A 113 -12.23 -2.64 -6.80
N GLU A 114 -11.99 -1.83 -5.77
CA GLU A 114 -10.73 -1.11 -5.62
C GLU A 114 -9.77 -1.86 -4.69
N THR A 115 -8.49 -1.52 -4.83
CA THR A 115 -7.42 -1.97 -3.95
C THR A 115 -6.56 -0.77 -3.59
N THR A 116 -6.17 -0.69 -2.34
CA THR A 116 -5.23 0.31 -1.84
C THR A 116 -4.11 -0.35 -1.06
N VAL A 117 -3.07 0.41 -0.78
CA VAL A 117 -1.87 -0.05 -0.08
C VAL A 117 -1.71 0.77 1.20
N LEU A 118 -1.52 0.08 2.31
CA LEU A 118 -1.09 0.68 3.57
C LEU A 118 0.43 0.48 3.67
N THR A 119 1.15 1.58 3.81
CA THR A 119 2.60 1.62 3.96
C THR A 119 2.97 2.05 5.38
N ASN A 120 4.24 1.85 5.76
CA ASN A 120 4.79 2.31 7.03
C ASN A 120 4.05 1.76 8.27
N ILE A 121 3.63 0.50 8.20
CA ILE A 121 3.09 -0.18 9.37
C ILE A 121 4.29 -0.63 10.21
N SER A 122 4.42 -0.06 11.41
CA SER A 122 5.47 -0.43 12.36
C SER A 122 5.32 -1.88 12.83
N GLU A 123 6.40 -2.44 13.37
CA GLU A 123 6.33 -3.72 14.04
C GLU A 123 5.38 -3.65 15.24
N GLY A 124 4.65 -4.73 15.48
CA GLY A 124 3.69 -4.79 16.58
C GLY A 124 2.46 -5.64 16.29
N ASN A 125 1.54 -5.61 17.25
CA ASN A 125 0.23 -6.24 17.13
C ASN A 125 -0.83 -5.16 16.99
N PHE A 126 -1.74 -5.38 16.07
CA PHE A 126 -2.80 -4.44 15.74
C PHE A 126 -4.15 -5.16 15.65
N LEU A 127 -5.20 -4.43 15.91
CA LEU A 127 -6.57 -4.84 15.61
C LEU A 127 -7.03 -4.14 14.34
N PHE A 128 -7.68 -4.86 13.45
CA PHE A 128 -8.29 -4.23 12.28
C PHE A 128 -9.81 -4.42 12.29
N GLU A 129 -10.51 -3.43 11.79
CA GLU A 129 -11.95 -3.43 11.59
C GLU A 129 -12.28 -2.89 10.21
N VAL A 130 -13.24 -3.52 9.53
CA VAL A 130 -13.75 -3.07 8.24
C VAL A 130 -15.23 -2.75 8.36
N PHE A 131 -15.57 -1.56 7.89
CA PHE A 131 -16.95 -1.04 7.89
C PHE A 131 -17.44 -0.79 6.48
N THR A 132 -18.76 -0.88 6.30
CA THR A 132 -19.52 -0.36 5.17
C THR A 132 -20.86 0.13 5.68
N ASP A 133 -21.30 1.32 5.27
CA ASP A 133 -22.56 1.93 5.72
C ASP A 133 -22.73 1.92 7.25
N ASP A 134 -21.67 2.27 7.98
CA ASP A 134 -21.61 2.27 9.46
C ASP A 134 -21.80 0.89 10.14
N GLU A 135 -21.88 -0.19 9.35
CA GLU A 135 -21.89 -1.58 9.85
C GLU A 135 -20.47 -2.17 9.81
N ARG A 136 -20.03 -2.73 10.95
CA ARG A 136 -18.79 -3.51 11.00
C ARG A 136 -19.01 -4.88 10.35
N ILE A 137 -18.33 -5.13 9.25
CA ILE A 137 -18.50 -6.35 8.45
C ILE A 137 -17.37 -7.36 8.62
N GLU A 138 -16.16 -6.92 8.94
CA GLU A 138 -15.03 -7.80 9.26
C GLU A 138 -14.20 -7.20 10.38
N ASN A 139 -13.54 -8.08 11.15
CA ASN A 139 -12.51 -7.71 12.12
C ASN A 139 -11.48 -8.83 12.28
N GLY A 140 -10.37 -8.50 12.92
CA GLY A 140 -9.33 -9.46 13.23
C GLY A 140 -8.08 -8.81 13.78
N GLN A 141 -6.99 -9.57 13.73
CA GLN A 141 -5.68 -9.16 14.22
C GLN A 141 -4.66 -9.15 13.09
N LEU A 142 -3.73 -8.23 13.18
CA LEU A 142 -2.57 -8.07 12.31
C LEU A 142 -1.32 -8.07 13.19
N THR A 143 -0.37 -8.94 12.91
CA THR A 143 0.93 -8.98 13.58
C THR A 143 2.02 -8.69 12.56
N VAL A 144 2.85 -7.70 12.83
CA VAL A 144 4.03 -7.31 12.03
C VAL A 144 5.30 -7.60 12.84
N ARG A 145 6.21 -8.38 12.29
CA ARG A 145 7.46 -8.81 12.93
C ARG A 145 8.64 -8.61 11.99
#